data_6b7295817adce4f6cc7f766f578479f0
#
_entry.id   6b7295817adce4f6cc7f766f578479f0
#
_cell.length_a   1.000
_cell.length_b   1.000
_cell.length_c   1.000
_cell.angle_alpha   90.00
_cell.angle_beta   90.00
_cell.angle_gamma   90.00
#
_symmetry.space_group_name_H-M   'P 1'
#
loop_
_entity.id
_entity.type
_entity.pdbx_description
1 polymer ?
#
loop_
_entity_poly.entity_id
_entity_poly.type
_entity_poly.pdbx_seq_one_letter_code
_entity_poly.pdbx_strand_id
1 'polypeptide(L)'
;LALPRNIILVGFMGTGKSRVGASLAEKIGWEMVDADHEIVRRAGRTIPQIFEQDGESSFRQLERSVIRDLCAGANRVIAAGGGAFADPGNRQEMLASGMVVCLTAQPETIYRRVGHRAGARPMLAGYDPLDRIKTLLEQRAPSYAQAHHAVATDDLTPEQAAEQIVDLSHRHVDPARFPEGGSMADADLAAVVRHSGGSYPLVAGWGFLEDLGPRFLDLGIKSPVYIITDSNVMNPYGRRVQRGLQKYGIAAHCFVIPAGEPSKSFAVVQSVYDWLVERRAERGQAIIAVGGGVVGDLAGFVAATYLRGVPFVQVPTSMAAMVDASIGGKVAVNLPQAKNLVGAFYQPQGVFADVETLSSLGKRELAEGWAEAIKHGFILDAALVDVFEEHAEALMDLEPEISTQVIRRSMAIKAEIVSEDERETLGIRILLNYGHTIGHALEASTEYGSFFHGEGVSVGMMGAARIAQQMGMISGELVDRHHELLRRFSLPTSASAVSGVSGLSMEGVLRAMALDKKVEGGGNRWVLLEGVGKAVVRRDVPKELVEETIKGLIG
;
A
#
# COMPACT_ATOMS: atom_id res chain seq x y z
N LEU A 1 -1.28 6.47 -18.13
CA LEU A 1 -1.95 6.00 -16.91
C LEU A 1 -2.71 4.72 -17.27
N ALA A 2 -2.34 3.59 -16.69
CA ALA A 2 -3.00 2.33 -16.98
C ALA A 2 -4.28 2.25 -16.13
N LEU A 3 -5.43 2.39 -16.79
CA LEU A 3 -6.74 2.18 -16.20
C LEU A 3 -6.96 0.69 -15.82
N PRO A 4 -7.83 0.34 -14.86
CA PRO A 4 -8.19 -1.05 -14.58
C PRO A 4 -8.76 -1.73 -15.84
N ARG A 5 -8.80 -3.09 -15.85
CA ARG A 5 -9.31 -3.83 -17.02
C ARG A 5 -10.72 -3.40 -17.43
N ASN A 6 -11.59 -3.21 -16.45
CA ASN A 6 -12.94 -2.63 -16.60
C ASN A 6 -13.26 -1.73 -15.40
N ILE A 7 -14.23 -0.83 -15.52
CA ILE A 7 -14.82 -0.09 -14.41
C ILE A 7 -16.28 -0.49 -14.30
N ILE A 8 -16.66 -1.09 -13.17
CA ILE A 8 -18.00 -1.61 -12.95
C ILE A 8 -18.72 -0.73 -11.92
N LEU A 9 -19.80 -0.08 -12.34
CA LEU A 9 -20.63 0.75 -11.49
C LEU A 9 -21.76 -0.07 -10.88
N VAL A 10 -21.75 -0.22 -9.57
CA VAL A 10 -22.78 -0.92 -8.79
C VAL A 10 -23.50 0.07 -7.87
N GLY A 11 -24.55 -0.37 -7.20
CA GLY A 11 -25.31 0.46 -6.28
C GLY A 11 -26.81 0.41 -6.55
N PHE A 12 -27.60 1.01 -5.66
CA PHE A 12 -29.05 0.95 -5.71
C PHE A 12 -29.61 1.66 -6.95
N MET A 13 -30.87 1.34 -7.31
CA MET A 13 -31.55 2.10 -8.38
C MET A 13 -31.63 3.58 -8.02
N GLY A 14 -31.48 4.48 -9.00
CA GLY A 14 -31.53 5.93 -8.76
C GLY A 14 -30.24 6.57 -8.25
N THR A 15 -29.18 5.80 -8.01
CA THR A 15 -27.85 6.36 -7.64
C THR A 15 -27.09 6.98 -8.82
N GLY A 16 -27.58 6.86 -10.06
CA GLY A 16 -27.01 7.56 -11.21
C GLY A 16 -26.07 6.72 -12.09
N LYS A 17 -25.95 5.41 -11.88
CA LYS A 17 -25.01 4.52 -12.60
C LYS A 17 -24.91 4.75 -14.11
N SER A 18 -26.02 4.73 -14.83
CA SER A 18 -26.02 4.88 -16.30
C SER A 18 -25.58 6.28 -16.74
N ARG A 19 -25.92 7.34 -15.99
CA ARG A 19 -25.50 8.71 -16.32
C ARG A 19 -24.02 8.94 -16.00
N VAL A 20 -23.60 8.53 -14.81
CA VAL A 20 -22.18 8.60 -14.40
C VAL A 20 -21.33 7.73 -15.33
N GLY A 21 -21.82 6.53 -15.67
CA GLY A 21 -21.14 5.62 -16.59
C GLY A 21 -20.94 6.21 -17.99
N ALA A 22 -21.93 6.91 -18.52
CA ALA A 22 -21.82 7.57 -19.82
C ALA A 22 -20.77 8.70 -19.78
N SER A 23 -20.82 9.57 -18.76
CA SER A 23 -19.85 10.66 -18.59
C SER A 23 -18.44 10.12 -18.34
N LEU A 24 -18.30 9.05 -17.57
CA LEU A 24 -17.02 8.38 -17.32
C LEU A 24 -16.44 7.79 -18.60
N ALA A 25 -17.24 7.03 -19.36
CA ALA A 25 -16.82 6.39 -20.61
C ALA A 25 -16.35 7.43 -21.65
N GLU A 26 -17.07 8.54 -21.77
CA GLU A 26 -16.66 9.66 -22.62
C GLU A 26 -15.29 10.26 -22.20
N LYS A 27 -15.10 10.48 -20.89
CA LYS A 27 -13.84 11.06 -20.35
C LYS A 27 -12.62 10.17 -20.60
N ILE A 28 -12.76 8.83 -20.51
CA ILE A 28 -11.64 7.90 -20.63
C ILE A 28 -11.55 7.21 -22.00
N GLY A 29 -12.47 7.51 -22.92
CA GLY A 29 -12.49 6.97 -24.29
C GLY A 29 -12.86 5.48 -24.35
N TRP A 30 -13.69 4.98 -23.41
CA TRP A 30 -14.10 3.57 -23.33
C TRP A 30 -15.55 3.35 -23.79
N GLU A 31 -15.89 2.06 -24.07
CA GLU A 31 -17.26 1.68 -24.32
C GLU A 31 -18.08 1.68 -23.01
N MET A 32 -19.27 2.30 -23.01
CA MET A 32 -20.23 2.21 -21.91
C MET A 32 -21.27 1.15 -22.21
N VAL A 33 -21.42 0.18 -21.31
CA VAL A 33 -22.43 -0.89 -21.42
C VAL A 33 -23.32 -0.92 -20.18
N ASP A 34 -24.64 -0.80 -20.39
CA ASP A 34 -25.63 -0.98 -19.34
C ASP A 34 -26.16 -2.42 -19.36
N ALA A 35 -25.94 -3.16 -18.26
CA ALA A 35 -26.32 -4.57 -18.17
C ALA A 35 -27.83 -4.80 -18.30
N ASP A 36 -28.65 -3.89 -17.78
CA ASP A 36 -30.12 -3.98 -17.92
C ASP A 36 -30.54 -3.83 -19.40
N HIS A 37 -29.90 -2.92 -20.15
CA HIS A 37 -30.11 -2.79 -21.59
C HIS A 37 -29.67 -4.03 -22.37
N GLU A 38 -28.53 -4.62 -22.01
CA GLU A 38 -28.03 -5.83 -22.67
C GLU A 38 -28.94 -7.05 -22.41
N ILE A 39 -29.49 -7.17 -21.19
CA ILE A 39 -30.51 -8.19 -20.87
C ILE A 39 -31.73 -8.02 -21.78
N VAL A 40 -32.28 -6.81 -21.91
CA VAL A 40 -33.44 -6.52 -22.78
C VAL A 40 -33.11 -6.84 -24.24
N ARG A 41 -31.90 -6.48 -24.71
CA ARG A 41 -31.45 -6.76 -26.07
C ARG A 41 -31.41 -8.26 -26.38
N ARG A 42 -30.86 -9.08 -25.46
CA ARG A 42 -30.76 -10.55 -25.63
C ARG A 42 -32.12 -11.23 -25.51
N ALA A 43 -32.96 -10.78 -24.58
CA ALA A 43 -34.26 -11.40 -24.38
C ALA A 43 -35.32 -10.98 -25.43
N GLY A 44 -35.09 -9.86 -26.12
CA GLY A 44 -36.10 -9.26 -27.01
C GLY A 44 -37.37 -8.76 -26.30
N ARG A 45 -37.33 -8.65 -24.97
CA ARG A 45 -38.47 -8.29 -24.09
C ARG A 45 -37.96 -7.42 -22.95
N THR A 46 -38.86 -6.60 -22.39
CA THR A 46 -38.52 -5.76 -21.22
C THR A 46 -38.34 -6.58 -19.95
N ILE A 47 -37.59 -6.05 -18.99
CA ILE A 47 -37.35 -6.73 -17.69
C ILE A 47 -38.69 -7.08 -16.98
N PRO A 48 -39.70 -6.19 -16.90
CA PRO A 48 -41.01 -6.56 -16.34
C PRO A 48 -41.67 -7.75 -17.05
N GLN A 49 -41.59 -7.81 -18.38
CA GLN A 49 -42.13 -8.94 -19.15
C GLN A 49 -41.42 -10.25 -18.87
N ILE A 50 -40.07 -10.21 -18.68
CA ILE A 50 -39.31 -11.40 -18.30
C ILE A 50 -39.76 -11.89 -16.92
N PHE A 51 -39.89 -10.99 -15.94
CA PHE A 51 -40.40 -11.37 -14.61
C PHE A 51 -41.81 -11.94 -14.63
N GLU A 52 -42.71 -11.37 -15.43
CA GLU A 52 -44.09 -11.80 -15.53
C GLU A 52 -44.24 -13.16 -16.25
N GLN A 53 -43.50 -13.38 -17.32
CA GLN A 53 -43.64 -14.54 -18.18
C GLN A 53 -42.72 -15.72 -17.77
N ASP A 54 -41.49 -15.45 -17.34
CA ASP A 54 -40.47 -16.48 -17.11
C ASP A 54 -40.06 -16.56 -15.62
N GLY A 55 -40.49 -15.61 -14.79
CA GLY A 55 -40.19 -15.56 -13.34
C GLY A 55 -38.81 -15.02 -13.01
N GLU A 56 -38.57 -14.78 -11.70
CA GLU A 56 -37.32 -14.21 -11.19
C GLU A 56 -36.10 -15.13 -11.44
N SER A 57 -36.28 -16.46 -11.34
CA SER A 57 -35.19 -17.41 -11.52
C SER A 57 -34.58 -17.32 -12.93
N SER A 58 -35.43 -17.22 -13.96
CA SER A 58 -34.98 -17.10 -15.37
C SER A 58 -34.29 -15.75 -15.62
N PHE A 59 -34.82 -14.66 -15.03
CA PHE A 59 -34.15 -13.37 -15.06
C PHE A 59 -32.76 -13.44 -14.44
N ARG A 60 -32.60 -14.07 -13.27
CA ARG A 60 -31.31 -14.19 -12.60
C ARG A 60 -30.30 -15.01 -13.38
N GLN A 61 -30.72 -16.05 -14.05
CA GLN A 61 -29.85 -16.84 -14.95
C GLN A 61 -29.35 -16.00 -16.13
N LEU A 62 -30.24 -15.24 -16.76
CA LEU A 62 -29.90 -14.34 -17.86
C LEU A 62 -28.97 -13.21 -17.38
N GLU A 63 -29.25 -12.59 -16.23
CA GLU A 63 -28.42 -11.56 -15.61
C GLU A 63 -26.99 -12.07 -15.36
N ARG A 64 -26.83 -13.29 -14.80
CA ARG A 64 -25.51 -13.93 -14.59
C ARG A 64 -24.77 -14.16 -15.90
N SER A 65 -25.45 -14.64 -16.94
CA SER A 65 -24.82 -14.84 -18.25
C SER A 65 -24.33 -13.52 -18.84
N VAL A 66 -25.16 -12.47 -18.78
CA VAL A 66 -24.80 -11.14 -19.28
C VAL A 66 -23.60 -10.56 -18.52
N ILE A 67 -23.64 -10.60 -17.19
CA ILE A 67 -22.54 -10.09 -16.35
C ILE A 67 -21.21 -10.81 -16.66
N ARG A 68 -21.23 -12.14 -16.76
CA ARG A 68 -20.05 -12.92 -17.12
C ARG A 68 -19.47 -12.49 -18.46
N ASP A 69 -20.30 -12.37 -19.48
CA ASP A 69 -19.86 -11.99 -20.83
C ASP A 69 -19.32 -10.55 -20.88
N LEU A 70 -19.94 -9.64 -20.15
CA LEU A 70 -19.46 -8.26 -20.05
C LEU A 70 -18.11 -8.18 -19.31
N CYS A 71 -17.98 -8.93 -18.22
CA CYS A 71 -16.77 -9.00 -17.41
C CYS A 71 -15.60 -9.69 -18.13
N ALA A 72 -15.86 -10.60 -19.07
CA ALA A 72 -14.83 -11.24 -19.90
C ALA A 72 -14.12 -10.27 -20.85
N GLY A 73 -14.75 -9.14 -21.19
CA GLY A 73 -14.14 -8.07 -22.02
C GLY A 73 -13.12 -7.21 -21.26
N ALA A 74 -12.60 -6.18 -21.96
CA ALA A 74 -11.71 -5.18 -21.39
C ALA A 74 -12.04 -3.78 -21.94
N ASN A 75 -11.58 -2.72 -21.23
CA ASN A 75 -11.76 -1.32 -21.57
C ASN A 75 -13.24 -0.92 -21.67
N ARG A 76 -14.05 -1.38 -20.69
CA ARG A 76 -15.47 -1.07 -20.61
C ARG A 76 -15.83 -0.38 -19.31
N VAL A 77 -16.79 0.54 -19.38
CA VAL A 77 -17.54 1.03 -18.24
C VAL A 77 -18.87 0.26 -18.20
N ILE A 78 -19.06 -0.59 -17.19
CA ILE A 78 -20.22 -1.47 -17.05
C ILE A 78 -21.14 -0.93 -15.96
N ALA A 79 -22.34 -0.51 -16.30
CA ALA A 79 -23.37 -0.18 -15.31
C ALA A 79 -24.18 -1.44 -15.00
N ALA A 80 -24.01 -2.00 -13.80
CA ALA A 80 -24.69 -3.21 -13.38
C ALA A 80 -26.12 -2.91 -12.87
N GLY A 81 -27.04 -3.87 -13.03
CA GLY A 81 -28.39 -3.79 -12.49
C GLY A 81 -28.39 -3.58 -10.96
N GLY A 82 -29.41 -2.89 -10.43
CA GLY A 82 -29.45 -2.47 -9.01
C GLY A 82 -29.43 -3.62 -7.99
N GLY A 83 -29.61 -4.86 -8.41
CA GLY A 83 -29.55 -6.06 -7.57
C GLY A 83 -28.42 -7.03 -7.95
N ALA A 84 -27.74 -6.80 -9.06
CA ALA A 84 -26.77 -7.74 -9.62
C ALA A 84 -25.60 -8.01 -8.67
N PHE A 85 -25.10 -7.01 -7.96
CA PHE A 85 -23.98 -7.13 -7.02
C PHE A 85 -24.36 -7.80 -5.68
N ALA A 86 -25.66 -7.95 -5.38
CA ALA A 86 -26.13 -8.71 -4.23
C ALA A 86 -25.97 -10.23 -4.43
N ASP A 87 -25.98 -10.69 -5.68
CA ASP A 87 -25.71 -12.10 -6.03
C ASP A 87 -24.23 -12.41 -5.85
N PRO A 88 -23.86 -13.44 -5.03
CA PRO A 88 -22.46 -13.77 -4.74
C PRO A 88 -21.64 -14.13 -5.99
N GLY A 89 -22.23 -14.84 -6.97
CA GLY A 89 -21.55 -15.24 -8.21
C GLY A 89 -21.25 -14.03 -9.09
N ASN A 90 -22.23 -13.16 -9.32
CA ASN A 90 -22.03 -11.92 -10.06
C ASN A 90 -21.00 -11.01 -9.37
N ARG A 91 -21.05 -10.93 -8.05
CA ARG A 91 -20.09 -10.13 -7.26
C ARG A 91 -18.65 -10.61 -7.45
N GLN A 92 -18.42 -11.92 -7.37
CA GLN A 92 -17.10 -12.51 -7.59
C GLN A 92 -16.59 -12.21 -9.01
N GLU A 93 -17.40 -12.39 -10.04
CA GLU A 93 -17.06 -12.09 -11.44
C GLU A 93 -16.70 -10.61 -11.62
N MET A 94 -17.50 -9.70 -11.05
CA MET A 94 -17.25 -8.26 -11.13
C MET A 94 -15.96 -7.86 -10.45
N LEU A 95 -15.70 -8.33 -9.22
CA LEU A 95 -14.48 -8.04 -8.46
C LEU A 95 -13.23 -8.59 -9.14
N ALA A 96 -13.31 -9.74 -9.78
CA ALA A 96 -12.20 -10.34 -10.53
C ALA A 96 -11.93 -9.68 -11.89
N SER A 97 -12.89 -8.94 -12.45
CA SER A 97 -12.80 -8.40 -13.82
C SER A 97 -12.36 -6.94 -13.91
N GLY A 98 -12.25 -6.24 -12.81
CA GLY A 98 -11.81 -4.84 -12.79
C GLY A 98 -12.24 -4.07 -11.54
N MET A 99 -12.15 -2.75 -11.58
CA MET A 99 -12.51 -1.88 -10.47
C MET A 99 -14.03 -1.76 -10.29
N VAL A 100 -14.54 -2.18 -9.13
CA VAL A 100 -15.95 -2.04 -8.77
C VAL A 100 -16.13 -0.79 -7.91
N VAL A 101 -16.99 0.12 -8.37
CA VAL A 101 -17.35 1.36 -7.66
C VAL A 101 -18.83 1.35 -7.29
N CYS A 102 -19.12 1.40 -5.99
CA CYS A 102 -20.50 1.52 -5.51
C CYS A 102 -20.93 2.98 -5.47
N LEU A 103 -21.92 3.35 -6.30
CA LEU A 103 -22.58 4.64 -6.20
C LEU A 103 -23.62 4.59 -5.09
N THR A 104 -23.48 5.46 -4.10
CA THR A 104 -24.39 5.59 -2.96
C THR A 104 -25.19 6.88 -3.04
N ALA A 105 -26.36 6.90 -2.41
CA ALA A 105 -27.15 8.11 -2.17
C ALA A 105 -28.10 7.89 -0.99
N GLN A 106 -28.52 8.97 -0.33
CA GLN A 106 -29.49 8.94 0.76
C GLN A 106 -30.86 8.44 0.27
N PRO A 107 -31.63 7.72 1.10
CA PRO A 107 -32.94 7.20 0.72
C PRO A 107 -33.89 8.27 0.14
N GLU A 108 -33.86 9.47 0.71
CA GLU A 108 -34.65 10.61 0.28
C GLU A 108 -34.24 11.11 -1.12
N THR A 109 -32.95 11.11 -1.42
CA THR A 109 -32.39 11.45 -2.74
C THR A 109 -32.80 10.40 -3.77
N ILE A 110 -32.71 9.12 -3.42
CA ILE A 110 -33.16 8.02 -4.28
C ILE A 110 -34.65 8.15 -4.56
N TYR A 111 -35.47 8.36 -3.53
CA TYR A 111 -36.91 8.54 -3.67
C TYR A 111 -37.26 9.70 -4.61
N ARG A 112 -36.62 10.86 -4.43
CA ARG A 112 -36.81 12.04 -5.31
C ARG A 112 -36.44 11.73 -6.77
N ARG A 113 -35.40 10.94 -7.02
CA ARG A 113 -34.90 10.59 -8.36
C ARG A 113 -35.76 9.52 -9.06
N VAL A 114 -36.39 8.60 -8.32
CA VAL A 114 -37.13 7.46 -8.88
C VAL A 114 -38.61 7.47 -8.57
N GLY A 115 -39.09 8.28 -7.62
CA GLY A 115 -40.46 8.26 -7.09
C GLY A 115 -41.56 8.50 -8.14
N HIS A 116 -41.29 9.34 -9.13
CA HIS A 116 -42.25 9.60 -10.23
C HIS A 116 -42.45 8.39 -11.19
N ARG A 117 -41.65 7.34 -11.08
CA ARG A 117 -41.73 6.10 -11.86
C ARG A 117 -41.91 4.85 -10.98
N ALA A 118 -42.31 5.01 -9.72
CA ALA A 118 -42.43 3.90 -8.75
C ALA A 118 -43.40 2.81 -9.23
N GLY A 119 -44.50 3.17 -9.92
CA GLY A 119 -45.49 2.24 -10.46
C GLY A 119 -45.00 1.34 -11.61
N ALA A 120 -43.86 1.68 -12.25
CA ALA A 120 -43.26 0.90 -13.32
C ALA A 120 -42.17 -0.07 -12.83
N ARG A 121 -41.92 -0.16 -11.50
CA ARG A 121 -40.85 -0.99 -10.92
C ARG A 121 -41.43 -2.05 -9.97
N PRO A 122 -41.39 -3.33 -10.32
CA PRO A 122 -41.97 -4.42 -9.53
C PRO A 122 -41.54 -4.47 -8.07
N MET A 123 -40.28 -4.07 -7.77
CA MET A 123 -39.71 -4.13 -6.42
C MET A 123 -40.19 -3.05 -5.45
N LEU A 124 -40.84 -2.01 -5.92
CA LEU A 124 -41.40 -0.90 -5.10
C LEU A 124 -42.91 -0.94 -5.00
N ALA A 125 -43.59 -1.87 -5.67
CA ALA A 125 -45.04 -1.98 -5.69
C ALA A 125 -45.61 -2.48 -4.36
N GLY A 126 -46.67 -1.86 -3.87
CA GLY A 126 -47.44 -2.34 -2.70
C GLY A 126 -46.97 -1.89 -1.33
N TYR A 127 -45.99 -0.98 -1.23
CA TYR A 127 -45.44 -0.44 0.04
C TYR A 127 -45.29 1.07 -0.03
N ASP A 128 -45.06 1.74 1.14
CA ASP A 128 -44.51 3.08 1.13
C ASP A 128 -43.17 3.05 0.42
N PRO A 129 -42.97 3.77 -0.69
CA PRO A 129 -41.76 3.65 -1.49
C PRO A 129 -40.49 4.04 -0.74
N LEU A 130 -40.55 4.98 0.21
CA LEU A 130 -39.40 5.43 0.98
C LEU A 130 -38.97 4.37 1.99
N ASP A 131 -39.91 3.78 2.72
CA ASP A 131 -39.62 2.70 3.68
C ASP A 131 -39.09 1.46 2.97
N ARG A 132 -39.64 1.17 1.79
CA ARG A 132 -39.13 0.05 0.98
C ARG A 132 -37.69 0.27 0.48
N ILE A 133 -37.36 1.51 0.10
CA ILE A 133 -35.97 1.89 -0.28
C ILE A 133 -35.05 1.69 0.91
N LYS A 134 -35.39 2.16 2.12
CA LYS A 134 -34.59 1.99 3.33
C LYS A 134 -34.34 0.52 3.63
N THR A 135 -35.40 -0.29 3.68
CA THR A 135 -35.30 -1.74 3.94
C THR A 135 -34.37 -2.44 2.91
N LEU A 136 -34.53 -2.14 1.63
CA LEU A 136 -33.70 -2.76 0.58
C LEU A 136 -32.25 -2.29 0.62
N LEU A 137 -31.98 -1.04 0.99
CA LEU A 137 -30.62 -0.54 1.20
C LEU A 137 -29.92 -1.25 2.36
N GLU A 138 -30.60 -1.39 3.51
CA GLU A 138 -30.09 -2.14 4.67
C GLU A 138 -29.77 -3.59 4.32
N GLN A 139 -30.66 -4.29 3.63
CA GLN A 139 -30.46 -5.67 3.19
C GLN A 139 -29.25 -5.83 2.24
N ARG A 140 -28.94 -4.81 1.43
CA ARG A 140 -27.85 -4.86 0.43
C ARG A 140 -26.56 -4.22 0.91
N ALA A 141 -26.57 -3.50 2.03
CA ALA A 141 -25.39 -2.84 2.58
C ALA A 141 -24.18 -3.77 2.74
N PRO A 142 -24.31 -5.03 3.28
CA PRO A 142 -23.18 -5.92 3.40
C PRO A 142 -22.57 -6.34 2.05
N SER A 143 -23.39 -6.41 0.98
CA SER A 143 -22.88 -6.70 -0.36
C SER A 143 -22.18 -5.49 -0.97
N TYR A 144 -22.79 -4.31 -0.87
CA TYR A 144 -22.21 -3.07 -1.41
C TYR A 144 -20.90 -2.65 -0.71
N ALA A 145 -20.74 -2.99 0.57
CA ALA A 145 -19.49 -2.76 1.32
C ALA A 145 -18.29 -3.53 0.77
N GLN A 146 -18.51 -4.55 -0.08
CA GLN A 146 -17.44 -5.32 -0.72
C GLN A 146 -16.96 -4.71 -2.06
N ALA A 147 -17.52 -3.60 -2.51
CA ALA A 147 -16.99 -2.87 -3.66
C ALA A 147 -15.64 -2.25 -3.32
N HIS A 148 -14.74 -2.15 -4.31
CA HIS A 148 -13.41 -1.57 -4.11
C HIS A 148 -13.47 -0.12 -3.64
N HIS A 149 -14.43 0.65 -4.13
CA HIS A 149 -14.62 2.06 -3.77
C HIS A 149 -16.11 2.40 -3.65
N ALA A 150 -16.42 3.46 -2.90
CA ALA A 150 -17.76 4.03 -2.81
C ALA A 150 -17.74 5.53 -3.14
N VAL A 151 -18.72 6.00 -3.92
CA VAL A 151 -18.88 7.41 -4.28
C VAL A 151 -20.31 7.84 -3.93
N ALA A 152 -20.43 8.81 -3.02
CA ALA A 152 -21.73 9.42 -2.68
C ALA A 152 -22.14 10.42 -3.78
N THR A 153 -23.34 10.24 -4.31
CA THR A 153 -23.81 11.03 -5.45
C THR A 153 -24.89 12.05 -5.11
N ASP A 154 -25.15 12.30 -3.83
CA ASP A 154 -26.23 13.18 -3.39
C ASP A 154 -26.08 14.60 -3.95
N ASP A 155 -24.89 15.17 -3.81
CA ASP A 155 -24.55 16.55 -4.15
C ASP A 155 -23.64 16.67 -5.38
N LEU A 156 -23.41 15.57 -6.11
CA LEU A 156 -22.53 15.55 -7.28
C LEU A 156 -23.33 15.54 -8.58
N THR A 157 -22.84 16.27 -9.58
CA THR A 157 -23.26 16.05 -10.96
C THR A 157 -22.69 14.74 -11.51
N PRO A 158 -23.26 14.17 -12.59
CA PRO A 158 -22.67 12.97 -13.21
C PRO A 158 -21.21 13.16 -13.63
N GLU A 159 -20.84 14.35 -14.09
CA GLU A 159 -19.50 14.73 -14.52
C GLU A 159 -18.51 14.78 -13.35
N GLN A 160 -18.94 15.34 -12.19
CA GLN A 160 -18.14 15.39 -10.97
C GLN A 160 -17.95 13.98 -10.36
N ALA A 161 -18.99 13.16 -10.37
CA ALA A 161 -18.88 11.77 -9.93
C ALA A 161 -17.96 10.97 -10.86
N ALA A 162 -18.03 11.20 -12.17
CA ALA A 162 -17.12 10.59 -13.14
C ALA A 162 -15.67 11.03 -12.92
N GLU A 163 -15.42 12.29 -12.60
CA GLU A 163 -14.07 12.79 -12.25
C GLU A 163 -13.49 12.07 -11.03
N GLN A 164 -14.26 11.95 -9.95
CA GLN A 164 -13.84 11.19 -8.77
C GLN A 164 -13.54 9.72 -9.10
N ILE A 165 -14.32 9.10 -10.00
CA ILE A 165 -14.09 7.71 -10.41
C ILE A 165 -12.83 7.61 -11.29
N VAL A 166 -12.54 8.58 -12.14
CA VAL A 166 -11.27 8.65 -12.88
C VAL A 166 -10.10 8.71 -11.90
N ASP A 167 -10.16 9.58 -10.90
CA ASP A 167 -9.12 9.66 -9.87
C ASP A 167 -8.97 8.35 -9.10
N LEU A 168 -10.07 7.70 -8.72
CA LEU A 168 -10.05 6.37 -8.10
C LEU A 168 -9.49 5.31 -9.05
N SER A 169 -9.82 5.35 -10.33
CA SER A 169 -9.32 4.37 -11.32
C SER A 169 -7.81 4.46 -11.55
N HIS A 170 -7.24 5.64 -11.40
CA HIS A 170 -5.79 5.81 -11.43
C HIS A 170 -5.09 5.29 -10.17
N ARG A 171 -5.82 5.09 -9.09
CA ARG A 171 -5.36 4.58 -7.79
C ARG A 171 -5.64 3.08 -7.61
N HIS A 172 -6.56 2.54 -8.39
CA HIS A 172 -6.98 1.14 -8.27
C HIS A 172 -5.90 0.18 -8.78
N VAL A 173 -5.36 -0.64 -7.87
CA VAL A 173 -4.52 -1.79 -8.21
C VAL A 173 -5.44 -2.95 -8.55
N ASP A 174 -5.56 -3.29 -9.83
CA ASP A 174 -6.36 -4.44 -10.30
C ASP A 174 -5.61 -5.74 -10.03
N PRO A 175 -6.06 -6.58 -9.07
CA PRO A 175 -5.42 -7.87 -8.80
C PRO A 175 -5.43 -8.83 -10.01
N ALA A 176 -6.41 -8.67 -10.92
CA ALA A 176 -6.53 -9.48 -12.13
C ALA A 176 -5.56 -9.09 -13.25
N ARG A 177 -4.78 -8.01 -13.07
CA ARG A 177 -3.68 -7.64 -13.98
C ARG A 177 -2.38 -8.41 -13.77
N PHE A 178 -2.34 -9.33 -12.83
CA PHE A 178 -1.27 -10.32 -12.73
C PHE A 178 -1.69 -11.56 -13.52
N PRO A 179 -1.40 -11.66 -14.84
CA PRO A 179 -1.79 -12.83 -15.62
C PRO A 179 -1.00 -14.04 -15.12
N GLU A 180 -1.68 -15.10 -14.77
CA GLU A 180 -1.10 -16.42 -14.81
C GLU A 180 -0.62 -16.65 -16.25
N GLY A 181 0.70 -16.50 -16.50
CA GLY A 181 1.31 -16.78 -17.80
C GLY A 181 1.87 -15.60 -18.63
N GLY A 182 1.99 -14.40 -18.07
CA GLY A 182 2.77 -13.30 -18.70
C GLY A 182 4.27 -13.56 -18.67
N SER A 183 5.04 -12.85 -19.49
CA SER A 183 6.51 -12.98 -19.53
C SER A 183 7.09 -12.86 -18.11
N MET A 184 8.18 -13.57 -17.81
CA MET A 184 8.83 -13.57 -16.47
C MET A 184 9.06 -12.15 -15.88
N ALA A 185 9.12 -11.11 -16.72
CA ALA A 185 9.25 -9.71 -16.30
C ALA A 185 7.98 -9.14 -15.64
N ASP A 186 6.78 -9.58 -16.04
CA ASP A 186 5.51 -9.07 -15.49
C ASP A 186 5.08 -9.82 -14.23
N ALA A 187 5.47 -11.08 -14.06
CA ALA A 187 5.11 -11.91 -12.90
C ALA A 187 5.70 -11.40 -11.57
N ASP A 188 6.83 -10.65 -11.62
CA ASP A 188 7.51 -10.13 -10.45
C ASP A 188 7.14 -8.68 -10.10
N LEU A 189 6.32 -8.02 -10.90
CA LEU A 189 5.90 -6.63 -10.65
C LEU A 189 4.96 -6.58 -9.44
N ALA A 190 5.41 -5.93 -8.36
CA ALA A 190 4.61 -5.72 -7.15
C ALA A 190 3.68 -4.51 -7.31
N ALA A 191 4.18 -3.38 -7.80
CA ALA A 191 3.43 -2.15 -8.00
C ALA A 191 4.21 -1.17 -8.88
N VAL A 192 3.57 -0.04 -9.20
CA VAL A 192 4.21 1.12 -9.83
C VAL A 192 3.96 2.35 -8.95
N VAL A 193 5.02 2.97 -8.47
CA VAL A 193 4.94 4.27 -7.78
C VAL A 193 4.82 5.37 -8.80
N ARG A 194 3.85 6.26 -8.60
CA ARG A 194 3.65 7.48 -9.41
C ARG A 194 4.07 8.70 -8.61
N HIS A 195 4.75 9.62 -9.26
CA HIS A 195 5.23 10.85 -8.62
C HIS A 195 5.22 12.01 -9.62
N SER A 196 5.45 13.22 -9.16
CA SER A 196 5.39 14.45 -9.98
C SER A 196 6.34 14.44 -11.19
N GLY A 197 7.44 13.69 -11.13
CA GLY A 197 8.43 13.57 -12.22
C GLY A 197 8.25 12.33 -13.13
N GLY A 198 7.25 11.46 -12.88
CA GLY A 198 7.06 10.23 -13.65
C GLY A 198 6.57 9.05 -12.83
N SER A 199 7.08 7.86 -13.15
CA SER A 199 6.77 6.63 -12.39
C SER A 199 7.92 5.65 -12.43
N TYR A 200 7.97 4.74 -11.47
CA TYR A 200 8.96 3.66 -11.44
C TYR A 200 8.37 2.33 -10.93
N PRO A 201 8.88 1.18 -11.42
CA PRO A 201 8.40 -0.13 -11.00
C PRO A 201 8.97 -0.54 -9.63
N LEU A 202 8.16 -1.23 -8.85
CA LEU A 202 8.55 -2.03 -7.71
C LEU A 202 8.46 -3.50 -8.10
N VAL A 203 9.57 -4.19 -8.07
CA VAL A 203 9.70 -5.59 -8.46
C VAL A 203 10.12 -6.40 -7.25
N ALA A 204 9.42 -7.50 -6.95
CA ALA A 204 9.80 -8.44 -5.92
C ALA A 204 9.66 -9.86 -6.42
N GLY A 205 10.67 -10.67 -6.23
CA GLY A 205 10.72 -12.06 -6.66
C GLY A 205 11.75 -12.84 -5.85
N TRP A 206 12.01 -14.08 -6.25
CA TRP A 206 12.94 -14.96 -5.56
C TRP A 206 14.10 -15.36 -6.48
N GLY A 207 15.35 -15.07 -6.08
CA GLY A 207 16.54 -15.60 -6.72
C GLY A 207 16.95 -14.96 -8.05
N PHE A 208 16.57 -13.70 -8.34
CA PHE A 208 16.79 -13.08 -9.64
C PHE A 208 17.96 -12.08 -9.72
N LEU A 209 18.77 -11.92 -8.69
CA LEU A 209 19.88 -10.93 -8.71
C LEU A 209 20.84 -11.07 -9.90
N GLU A 210 21.05 -12.27 -10.41
CA GLU A 210 21.94 -12.50 -11.57
C GLU A 210 21.24 -12.26 -12.92
N ASP A 211 19.94 -11.99 -12.92
CA ASP A 211 19.13 -11.70 -14.10
C ASP A 211 18.57 -10.26 -14.11
N LEU A 212 19.19 -9.34 -13.39
CA LEU A 212 18.81 -7.92 -13.36
C LEU A 212 19.12 -7.18 -14.67
N GLY A 213 20.09 -7.67 -15.48
CA GLY A 213 20.54 -6.98 -16.68
C GLY A 213 19.44 -6.57 -17.66
N PRO A 214 18.51 -7.46 -18.07
CA PRO A 214 17.39 -7.09 -18.95
C PRO A 214 16.55 -5.95 -18.37
N ARG A 215 16.22 -6.01 -17.08
CA ARG A 215 15.41 -4.99 -16.39
C ARG A 215 16.09 -3.61 -16.37
N PHE A 216 17.42 -3.61 -16.27
CA PHE A 216 18.22 -2.37 -16.33
C PHE A 216 18.29 -1.80 -17.76
N LEU A 217 18.35 -2.65 -18.77
CA LEU A 217 18.27 -2.23 -20.17
C LEU A 217 16.91 -1.62 -20.50
N ASP A 218 15.82 -2.20 -19.98
CA ASP A 218 14.45 -1.68 -20.14
C ASP A 218 14.28 -0.29 -19.48
N LEU A 219 15.00 -0.02 -18.38
CA LEU A 219 15.06 1.31 -17.76
C LEU A 219 15.92 2.32 -18.56
N GLY A 220 16.59 1.90 -19.62
CA GLY A 220 17.49 2.75 -20.41
C GLY A 220 18.77 3.15 -19.67
N ILE A 221 19.20 2.39 -18.68
CA ILE A 221 20.40 2.68 -17.88
C ILE A 221 21.66 2.52 -18.73
N LYS A 222 22.51 3.54 -18.68
CA LYS A 222 23.75 3.58 -19.47
C LYS A 222 24.91 2.96 -18.71
N SER A 223 25.72 2.18 -19.41
CA SER A 223 26.98 1.62 -18.92
C SER A 223 28.10 2.70 -18.96
N PRO A 224 29.05 2.71 -17.98
CA PRO A 224 29.06 1.90 -16.77
C PRO A 224 28.06 2.33 -15.70
N VAL A 225 27.82 1.49 -14.69
CA VAL A 225 27.03 1.79 -13.49
C VAL A 225 27.90 1.73 -12.24
N TYR A 226 27.46 2.39 -11.17
CA TYR A 226 28.19 2.55 -9.93
C TYR A 226 27.42 1.95 -8.76
N ILE A 227 27.82 0.75 -8.31
CA ILE A 227 27.21 0.05 -7.19
C ILE A 227 27.79 0.58 -5.89
N ILE A 228 26.92 1.04 -4.98
CA ILE A 228 27.26 1.33 -3.59
C ILE A 228 26.65 0.23 -2.73
N THR A 229 27.46 -0.40 -1.89
CA THR A 229 27.07 -1.51 -1.01
C THR A 229 27.90 -1.47 0.27
N ASP A 230 27.54 -2.25 1.27
CA ASP A 230 28.33 -2.36 2.49
C ASP A 230 29.14 -3.66 2.60
N SER A 231 30.00 -3.72 3.62
CA SER A 231 30.91 -4.85 3.86
C SER A 231 30.18 -6.18 4.11
N ASN A 232 28.96 -6.17 4.65
CA ASN A 232 28.19 -7.39 4.91
C ASN A 232 27.50 -7.89 3.62
N VAL A 233 27.06 -6.97 2.77
CA VAL A 233 26.25 -7.26 1.58
C VAL A 233 27.09 -7.51 0.33
N MET A 234 28.31 -6.94 0.24
CA MET A 234 29.15 -7.04 -0.96
C MET A 234 29.42 -8.48 -1.40
N ASN A 235 29.82 -9.34 -0.50
CA ASN A 235 30.20 -10.72 -0.84
C ASN A 235 28.99 -11.60 -1.20
N PRO A 236 27.91 -11.66 -0.39
CA PRO A 236 26.77 -12.51 -0.72
C PRO A 236 25.97 -11.99 -1.93
N TYR A 237 25.81 -10.66 -2.10
CA TYR A 237 24.85 -10.09 -3.04
C TYR A 237 25.43 -9.05 -4.00
N GLY A 238 26.28 -8.13 -3.56
CA GLY A 238 26.89 -7.11 -4.41
C GLY A 238 27.62 -7.70 -5.62
N ARG A 239 28.36 -8.80 -5.41
CA ARG A 239 29.05 -9.53 -6.49
C ARG A 239 28.07 -10.26 -7.43
N ARG A 240 26.92 -10.74 -6.93
CA ARG A 240 25.89 -11.36 -7.77
C ARG A 240 25.26 -10.32 -8.70
N VAL A 241 24.89 -9.15 -8.16
CA VAL A 241 24.40 -8.02 -8.95
C VAL A 241 25.43 -7.60 -10.00
N GLN A 242 26.70 -7.42 -9.60
CA GLN A 242 27.77 -7.03 -10.52
C GLN A 242 27.94 -8.03 -11.68
N ARG A 243 27.99 -9.34 -11.39
CA ARG A 243 28.08 -10.39 -12.43
C ARG A 243 26.82 -10.43 -13.31
N GLY A 244 25.65 -10.30 -12.71
CA GLY A 244 24.38 -10.26 -13.44
C GLY A 244 24.33 -9.13 -14.46
N LEU A 245 24.80 -7.95 -14.11
CA LEU A 245 24.89 -6.81 -15.03
C LEU A 245 25.94 -7.03 -16.13
N GLN A 246 27.12 -7.53 -15.76
CA GLN A 246 28.21 -7.82 -16.70
C GLN A 246 27.83 -8.88 -17.76
N LYS A 247 27.02 -9.89 -17.40
CA LYS A 247 26.49 -10.91 -18.31
C LYS A 247 25.73 -10.29 -19.50
N TYR A 248 25.12 -9.11 -19.28
CA TYR A 248 24.37 -8.36 -20.31
C TYR A 248 25.12 -7.14 -20.85
N GLY A 249 26.44 -7.09 -20.69
CA GLY A 249 27.31 -6.05 -21.25
C GLY A 249 27.29 -4.72 -20.49
N ILE A 250 26.70 -4.68 -19.29
CA ILE A 250 26.70 -3.49 -18.42
C ILE A 250 27.92 -3.56 -17.49
N ALA A 251 28.92 -2.72 -17.75
CA ALA A 251 30.08 -2.59 -16.86
C ALA A 251 29.64 -2.01 -15.50
N ALA A 252 30.07 -2.64 -14.39
CA ALA A 252 29.67 -2.24 -13.06
C ALA A 252 30.89 -2.09 -12.14
N HIS A 253 31.02 -0.93 -11.51
CA HIS A 253 32.04 -0.60 -10.52
C HIS A 253 31.42 -0.62 -9.13
N CYS A 254 32.11 -1.16 -8.13
CA CYS A 254 31.60 -1.27 -6.76
C CYS A 254 32.40 -0.36 -5.81
N PHE A 255 31.67 0.34 -4.93
CA PHE A 255 32.21 1.03 -3.75
C PHE A 255 31.62 0.38 -2.50
N VAL A 256 32.47 -0.02 -1.58
CA VAL A 256 32.05 -0.72 -0.37
C VAL A 256 32.22 0.20 0.84
N ILE A 257 31.13 0.50 1.52
CA ILE A 257 31.15 1.24 2.78
C ILE A 257 31.23 0.30 3.99
N PRO A 258 31.68 0.73 5.15
CA PRO A 258 31.52 -0.04 6.38
C PRO A 258 30.03 -0.31 6.66
N ALA A 259 29.68 -1.50 7.15
CA ALA A 259 28.29 -1.79 7.51
C ALA A 259 27.85 -1.00 8.74
N GLY A 260 26.57 -0.64 8.78
CA GLY A 260 25.92 -0.02 9.93
C GLY A 260 25.68 1.49 9.81
N GLU A 261 24.84 1.99 10.70
CA GLU A 261 24.33 3.38 10.73
C GLU A 261 25.41 4.48 10.74
N PRO A 262 26.61 4.29 11.37
CA PRO A 262 27.68 5.30 11.33
C PRO A 262 28.17 5.65 9.92
N SER A 263 27.98 4.77 8.94
CA SER A 263 28.34 5.03 7.55
C SER A 263 27.44 6.04 6.86
N LYS A 264 26.26 6.31 7.40
CA LYS A 264 25.31 7.28 6.87
C LYS A 264 25.73 8.73 7.23
N SER A 265 26.90 9.14 6.77
CA SER A 265 27.59 10.38 7.16
C SER A 265 28.18 11.15 5.97
N PHE A 266 28.37 12.46 6.14
CA PHE A 266 29.03 13.30 5.13
C PHE A 266 30.45 12.84 4.78
N ALA A 267 31.18 12.28 5.73
CA ALA A 267 32.54 11.79 5.47
C ALA A 267 32.52 10.63 4.45
N VAL A 268 31.57 9.70 4.59
CA VAL A 268 31.41 8.60 3.62
C VAL A 268 30.87 9.14 2.29
N VAL A 269 29.93 10.08 2.29
CA VAL A 269 29.45 10.75 1.06
C VAL A 269 30.60 11.38 0.29
N GLN A 270 31.50 12.11 0.97
CA GLN A 270 32.68 12.70 0.35
C GLN A 270 33.58 11.64 -0.31
N SER A 271 33.82 10.52 0.37
CA SER A 271 34.63 9.43 -0.17
C SER A 271 33.99 8.81 -1.43
N VAL A 272 32.65 8.72 -1.47
CA VAL A 272 31.93 8.26 -2.67
C VAL A 272 32.05 9.26 -3.82
N TYR A 273 31.97 10.57 -3.55
CA TYR A 273 32.17 11.59 -4.58
C TYR A 273 33.57 11.54 -5.18
N ASP A 274 34.61 11.44 -4.34
CA ASP A 274 36.00 11.35 -4.80
C ASP A 274 36.17 10.13 -5.70
N TRP A 275 35.61 8.99 -5.30
CA TRP A 275 35.63 7.76 -6.10
C TRP A 275 34.88 7.88 -7.44
N LEU A 276 33.72 8.57 -7.49
CA LEU A 276 32.98 8.83 -8.74
C LEU A 276 33.76 9.75 -9.67
N VAL A 277 34.40 10.80 -9.11
CA VAL A 277 35.22 11.75 -9.88
C VAL A 277 36.46 11.06 -10.48
N GLU A 278 37.17 10.23 -9.71
CA GLU A 278 38.30 9.44 -10.21
C GLU A 278 37.92 8.55 -11.39
N ARG A 279 36.67 8.03 -11.40
CA ARG A 279 36.12 7.19 -12.46
C ARG A 279 35.45 7.97 -13.58
N ARG A 280 35.46 9.31 -13.49
CA ARG A 280 34.83 10.21 -14.47
C ARG A 280 33.36 9.88 -14.72
N ALA A 281 32.62 9.58 -13.62
CA ALA A 281 31.20 9.24 -13.71
C ALA A 281 30.39 10.37 -14.37
N GLU A 282 29.56 10.01 -15.34
CA GLU A 282 28.78 10.95 -16.16
C GLU A 282 27.31 11.03 -15.73
N ARG A 283 26.62 12.12 -16.05
CA ARG A 283 25.25 12.40 -15.63
C ARG A 283 24.23 11.32 -16.05
N GLY A 284 24.43 10.62 -17.16
CA GLY A 284 23.54 9.59 -17.65
C GLY A 284 23.77 8.19 -17.08
N GLN A 285 24.78 8.04 -16.20
CA GLN A 285 25.17 6.76 -15.59
C GLN A 285 24.54 6.61 -14.22
N ALA A 286 24.08 5.39 -13.90
CA ALA A 286 23.28 5.16 -12.71
C ALA A 286 24.15 4.82 -11.47
N ILE A 287 23.70 5.32 -10.30
CA ILE A 287 24.08 4.81 -9.01
C ILE A 287 23.09 3.72 -8.59
N ILE A 288 23.59 2.59 -8.12
CA ILE A 288 22.81 1.44 -7.70
C ILE A 288 23.11 1.19 -6.22
N ALA A 289 22.08 1.31 -5.37
CA ALA A 289 22.18 0.92 -3.96
C ALA A 289 21.89 -0.58 -3.82
N VAL A 290 22.87 -1.36 -3.36
CA VAL A 290 22.67 -2.79 -3.05
C VAL A 290 22.87 -2.97 -1.55
N GLY A 291 21.78 -3.03 -0.76
CA GLY A 291 21.90 -3.11 0.69
C GLY A 291 20.61 -2.79 1.45
N GLY A 292 20.74 -2.63 2.76
CA GLY A 292 19.64 -2.18 3.62
C GLY A 292 19.36 -0.67 3.50
N GLY A 293 18.51 -0.15 4.39
CA GLY A 293 18.09 1.27 4.41
C GLY A 293 19.27 2.26 4.50
N VAL A 294 20.34 1.93 5.25
CA VAL A 294 21.54 2.78 5.35
C VAL A 294 22.19 2.99 3.99
N VAL A 295 22.37 1.91 3.23
CA VAL A 295 22.96 1.96 1.88
C VAL A 295 22.02 2.69 0.92
N GLY A 296 20.72 2.40 0.98
CA GLY A 296 19.70 3.05 0.15
C GLY A 296 19.67 4.56 0.33
N ASP A 297 19.63 5.03 1.58
CA ASP A 297 19.60 6.45 1.92
C ASP A 297 20.88 7.18 1.51
N LEU A 298 22.04 6.63 1.83
CA LEU A 298 23.33 7.23 1.48
C LEU A 298 23.53 7.29 -0.04
N ALA A 299 23.32 6.18 -0.74
CA ALA A 299 23.49 6.11 -2.19
C ALA A 299 22.47 7.01 -2.92
N GLY A 300 21.23 7.07 -2.42
CA GLY A 300 20.21 7.96 -2.95
C GLY A 300 20.53 9.44 -2.72
N PHE A 301 21.08 9.80 -1.56
CA PHE A 301 21.58 11.15 -1.29
C PHE A 301 22.73 11.53 -2.23
N VAL A 302 23.69 10.62 -2.43
CA VAL A 302 24.76 10.81 -3.42
C VAL A 302 24.18 10.99 -4.82
N ALA A 303 23.23 10.15 -5.22
CA ALA A 303 22.59 10.24 -6.53
C ALA A 303 21.85 11.58 -6.74
N ALA A 304 21.16 12.06 -5.71
CA ALA A 304 20.43 13.33 -5.73
C ALA A 304 21.34 14.55 -5.90
N THR A 305 22.58 14.47 -5.41
CA THR A 305 23.48 15.63 -5.30
C THR A 305 24.64 15.62 -6.28
N TYR A 306 25.19 14.43 -6.61
CA TYR A 306 26.24 14.28 -7.60
C TYR A 306 25.77 14.78 -8.98
N LEU A 307 26.54 15.68 -9.62
CA LEU A 307 26.19 16.36 -10.88
C LEU A 307 24.79 17.00 -10.89
N ARG A 308 24.22 17.34 -9.74
CA ARG A 308 22.84 17.84 -9.51
C ARG A 308 21.74 16.85 -9.86
N GLY A 309 22.03 15.56 -9.73
CA GLY A 309 21.14 14.45 -9.97
C GLY A 309 21.61 13.52 -11.07
N VAL A 310 21.73 12.22 -10.73
CA VAL A 310 22.06 11.12 -11.64
C VAL A 310 21.05 9.99 -11.45
N PRO A 311 20.81 9.12 -12.46
CA PRO A 311 19.91 8.00 -12.33
C PRO A 311 20.22 7.16 -11.07
N PHE A 312 19.15 6.70 -10.40
CA PHE A 312 19.25 5.95 -9.15
C PHE A 312 18.39 4.69 -9.20
N VAL A 313 18.92 3.57 -8.73
CA VAL A 313 18.20 2.29 -8.63
C VAL A 313 18.43 1.69 -7.25
N GLN A 314 17.39 1.08 -6.68
CA GLN A 314 17.46 0.40 -5.40
C GLN A 314 17.37 -1.12 -5.58
N VAL A 315 18.27 -1.84 -4.93
CA VAL A 315 18.27 -3.31 -4.78
C VAL A 315 18.33 -3.59 -3.28
N PRO A 316 17.19 -3.49 -2.58
CA PRO A 316 17.12 -3.66 -1.13
C PRO A 316 17.40 -5.12 -0.75
N THR A 317 18.17 -5.33 0.33
CA THR A 317 18.55 -6.65 0.84
C THR A 317 18.15 -6.88 2.30
N SER A 318 17.40 -5.97 2.91
CA SER A 318 16.76 -6.17 4.21
C SER A 318 15.27 -5.97 4.10
N MET A 319 14.50 -6.61 4.98
CA MET A 319 13.03 -6.57 4.94
C MET A 319 12.49 -5.14 5.03
N ALA A 320 12.93 -4.36 6.03
CA ALA A 320 12.50 -2.98 6.20
C ALA A 320 12.86 -2.10 4.99
N ALA A 321 13.98 -2.39 4.29
CA ALA A 321 14.29 -1.70 3.05
C ALA A 321 13.35 -2.12 1.91
N MET A 322 12.99 -3.40 1.79
CA MET A 322 12.09 -3.89 0.74
C MET A 322 10.70 -3.28 0.85
N VAL A 323 10.11 -3.32 2.05
CA VAL A 323 8.70 -2.92 2.24
C VAL A 323 8.53 -1.44 2.59
N ASP A 324 9.61 -0.75 3.02
CA ASP A 324 9.53 0.63 3.49
C ASP A 324 10.60 1.55 2.90
N ALA A 325 11.85 1.47 3.32
CA ALA A 325 12.85 2.52 3.10
C ALA A 325 13.19 2.78 1.62
N SER A 326 13.14 1.78 0.73
CA SER A 326 13.44 1.95 -0.70
C SER A 326 12.32 2.64 -1.49
N ILE A 327 11.15 2.86 -0.89
CA ILE A 327 9.95 3.32 -1.57
C ILE A 327 9.59 4.75 -1.13
N GLY A 328 9.46 5.66 -2.09
CA GLY A 328 9.01 7.04 -1.83
C GLY A 328 10.10 8.09 -1.80
N GLY A 329 11.32 7.71 -2.20
CA GLY A 329 12.40 8.65 -2.55
C GLY A 329 12.95 9.48 -1.38
N LYS A 330 12.64 9.16 -0.13
CA LYS A 330 13.28 9.79 1.03
C LYS A 330 14.70 9.26 1.13
N VAL A 331 15.69 10.12 0.93
CA VAL A 331 17.11 9.79 1.04
C VAL A 331 17.80 10.80 1.93
N ALA A 332 18.68 10.36 2.83
CA ALA A 332 19.24 11.23 3.84
C ALA A 332 20.61 10.76 4.35
N VAL A 333 21.28 11.68 5.04
CA VAL A 333 22.47 11.41 5.85
C VAL A 333 22.29 11.96 7.26
N ASN A 334 23.04 11.42 8.21
CA ASN A 334 22.99 11.80 9.60
C ASN A 334 23.92 12.97 9.90
N LEU A 335 23.50 13.81 10.85
CA LEU A 335 24.34 14.77 11.55
C LEU A 335 24.69 14.22 12.94
N PRO A 336 25.76 14.72 13.57
CA PRO A 336 26.08 14.35 14.95
C PRO A 336 24.94 14.61 15.94
N GLN A 337 24.07 15.58 15.64
CA GLN A 337 22.98 16.02 16.50
C GLN A 337 21.69 15.22 16.33
N ALA A 338 21.46 14.64 15.12
CA ALA A 338 20.23 13.90 14.84
C ALA A 338 20.32 13.11 13.52
N LYS A 339 19.52 12.03 13.43
CA LYS A 339 19.38 11.22 12.23
C LYS A 339 18.49 11.90 11.19
N ASN A 340 18.77 11.65 9.91
CA ASN A 340 17.91 11.96 8.75
C ASN A 340 17.55 13.45 8.54
N LEU A 341 18.25 14.40 9.16
CA LEU A 341 17.92 15.82 9.03
C LEU A 341 18.35 16.45 7.70
N VAL A 342 19.35 15.88 7.05
CA VAL A 342 19.84 16.38 5.77
C VAL A 342 19.56 15.35 4.69
N GLY A 343 18.71 15.69 3.73
CA GLY A 343 18.28 14.76 2.69
C GLY A 343 17.56 15.44 1.53
N ALA A 344 17.00 14.61 0.68
CA ALA A 344 16.22 15.01 -0.47
C ALA A 344 15.04 14.06 -0.69
N PHE A 345 14.01 14.51 -1.41
CA PHE A 345 13.07 13.63 -2.08
C PHE A 345 13.63 13.33 -3.47
N TYR A 346 14.21 12.15 -3.65
CA TYR A 346 14.84 11.71 -4.89
C TYR A 346 14.36 10.32 -5.28
N GLN A 347 13.45 10.26 -6.25
CA GLN A 347 12.80 9.02 -6.64
C GLN A 347 13.76 8.12 -7.44
N PRO A 348 13.81 6.81 -7.15
CA PRO A 348 14.58 5.86 -7.95
C PRO A 348 13.91 5.62 -9.31
N GLN A 349 14.65 5.10 -10.28
CA GLN A 349 14.11 4.62 -11.56
C GLN A 349 13.51 3.22 -11.45
N GLY A 350 13.78 2.49 -10.38
CA GLY A 350 13.22 1.19 -10.08
C GLY A 350 13.70 0.65 -8.73
N VAL A 351 12.91 -0.22 -8.12
CA VAL A 351 13.23 -0.97 -6.92
C VAL A 351 13.13 -2.46 -7.23
N PHE A 352 14.19 -3.22 -6.99
CA PHE A 352 14.29 -4.64 -7.31
C PHE A 352 14.62 -5.44 -6.05
N ALA A 353 13.58 -5.97 -5.40
CA ALA A 353 13.66 -6.72 -4.16
C ALA A 353 13.76 -8.22 -4.43
N ASP A 354 14.95 -8.77 -4.36
CA ASP A 354 15.12 -10.22 -4.40
C ASP A 354 14.96 -10.79 -2.99
N VAL A 355 13.82 -11.41 -2.74
CA VAL A 355 13.42 -11.90 -1.42
C VAL A 355 14.38 -12.96 -0.88
N GLU A 356 15.05 -13.72 -1.75
CA GLU A 356 16.08 -14.68 -1.37
C GLU A 356 17.18 -14.04 -0.50
N THR A 357 17.46 -12.74 -0.69
CA THR A 357 18.50 -12.04 0.07
C THR A 357 18.23 -11.99 1.57
N LEU A 358 16.98 -12.10 2.00
CA LEU A 358 16.59 -12.12 3.40
C LEU A 358 17.06 -13.38 4.14
N SER A 359 17.36 -14.47 3.42
CA SER A 359 17.86 -15.72 4.01
C SER A 359 19.22 -15.59 4.72
N SER A 360 19.97 -14.51 4.46
CA SER A 360 21.23 -14.22 5.16
C SER A 360 21.07 -13.41 6.44
N LEU A 361 19.87 -12.91 6.73
CA LEU A 361 19.60 -12.14 7.95
C LEU A 361 19.56 -13.04 9.18
N GLY A 362 19.99 -12.52 10.31
CA GLY A 362 19.78 -13.15 11.59
C GLY A 362 18.28 -13.20 11.94
N LYS A 363 17.89 -14.14 12.81
CA LYS A 363 16.47 -14.30 13.20
C LYS A 363 15.86 -13.01 13.77
N ARG A 364 16.62 -12.24 14.54
CA ARG A 364 16.16 -10.97 15.11
C ARG A 364 15.96 -9.90 14.03
N GLU A 365 16.87 -9.82 13.04
CA GLU A 365 16.81 -8.89 11.92
C GLU A 365 15.65 -9.23 10.96
N LEU A 366 15.37 -10.52 10.75
CA LEU A 366 14.23 -10.94 9.96
C LEU A 366 12.91 -10.64 10.70
N ALA A 367 12.84 -10.94 11.99
CA ALA A 367 11.66 -10.68 12.81
C ALA A 367 11.32 -9.18 12.86
N GLU A 368 12.31 -8.31 13.12
CA GLU A 368 12.08 -6.86 13.18
C GLU A 368 11.55 -6.29 11.85
N GLY A 369 12.03 -6.84 10.74
CA GLY A 369 11.59 -6.43 9.42
C GLY A 369 10.11 -6.73 9.13
N TRP A 370 9.54 -7.80 9.70
CA TRP A 370 8.12 -8.11 9.56
C TRP A 370 7.21 -7.08 10.26
N ALA A 371 7.69 -6.34 11.25
CA ALA A 371 6.89 -5.33 11.95
C ALA A 371 6.28 -4.31 11.01
N GLU A 372 7.04 -3.84 10.00
CA GLU A 372 6.57 -2.88 9.00
C GLU A 372 5.49 -3.46 8.08
N ALA A 373 5.64 -4.72 7.67
CA ALA A 373 4.65 -5.37 6.83
C ALA A 373 3.35 -5.69 7.61
N ILE A 374 3.47 -6.11 8.87
CA ILE A 374 2.34 -6.31 9.79
C ILE A 374 1.62 -4.97 10.04
N LYS A 375 2.36 -3.88 10.24
CA LYS A 375 1.81 -2.53 10.35
C LYS A 375 0.93 -2.20 9.13
N HIS A 376 1.40 -2.45 7.91
CA HIS A 376 0.61 -2.22 6.69
C HIS A 376 -0.73 -2.97 6.72
N GLY A 377 -0.74 -4.21 7.20
CA GLY A 377 -1.96 -4.99 7.40
C GLY A 377 -2.94 -4.29 8.35
N PHE A 378 -2.50 -3.93 9.54
CA PHE A 378 -3.37 -3.31 10.55
C PHE A 378 -3.92 -1.95 10.15
N ILE A 379 -3.16 -1.14 9.42
CA ILE A 379 -3.61 0.21 9.07
C ILE A 379 -4.47 0.26 7.80
N LEU A 380 -4.30 -0.66 6.83
CA LEU A 380 -4.88 -0.52 5.50
C LEU A 380 -5.41 -1.80 4.87
N ASP A 381 -5.05 -2.99 5.39
CA ASP A 381 -5.33 -4.25 4.70
C ASP A 381 -5.64 -5.40 5.67
N ALA A 382 -6.91 -5.52 6.07
CA ALA A 382 -7.37 -6.55 7.00
C ALA A 382 -7.05 -7.98 6.52
N ALA A 383 -7.18 -8.24 5.20
CA ALA A 383 -6.91 -9.56 4.65
C ALA A 383 -5.40 -9.91 4.68
N LEU A 384 -4.52 -8.91 4.69
CA LEU A 384 -3.09 -9.16 4.91
C LEU A 384 -2.81 -9.60 6.36
N VAL A 385 -3.57 -9.09 7.34
CA VAL A 385 -3.47 -9.57 8.73
C VAL A 385 -3.88 -11.04 8.83
N ASP A 386 -4.95 -11.44 8.16
CA ASP A 386 -5.40 -12.85 8.13
C ASP A 386 -4.32 -13.76 7.53
N VAL A 387 -3.64 -13.32 6.45
CA VAL A 387 -2.50 -14.05 5.86
C VAL A 387 -1.33 -14.19 6.83
N PHE A 388 -0.99 -13.14 7.58
CA PHE A 388 0.05 -13.22 8.61
C PHE A 388 -0.31 -14.22 9.72
N GLU A 389 -1.57 -14.28 10.13
CA GLU A 389 -2.03 -15.23 11.15
C GLU A 389 -2.02 -16.67 10.63
N GLU A 390 -2.45 -16.90 9.40
CA GLU A 390 -2.50 -18.23 8.81
C GLU A 390 -1.10 -18.80 8.54
N HIS A 391 -0.18 -17.95 8.06
CA HIS A 391 1.13 -18.39 7.54
C HIS A 391 2.33 -17.93 8.39
N ALA A 392 2.14 -17.60 9.69
CA ALA A 392 3.22 -17.04 10.51
C ALA A 392 4.50 -17.89 10.54
N GLU A 393 4.39 -19.21 10.66
CA GLU A 393 5.54 -20.11 10.69
C GLU A 393 6.26 -20.11 9.34
N ALA A 394 5.53 -20.26 8.23
CA ALA A 394 6.08 -20.24 6.89
C ALA A 394 6.79 -18.91 6.56
N LEU A 395 6.23 -17.78 7.03
CA LEU A 395 6.83 -16.47 6.87
C LEU A 395 8.11 -16.31 7.73
N MET A 396 8.12 -16.82 8.95
CA MET A 396 9.30 -16.81 9.81
C MET A 396 10.42 -17.71 9.29
N ASP A 397 10.06 -18.81 8.63
CA ASP A 397 10.98 -19.72 7.93
C ASP A 397 11.35 -19.23 6.52
N LEU A 398 10.81 -18.09 6.12
CA LEU A 398 11.03 -17.43 4.83
C LEU A 398 10.71 -18.34 3.64
N GLU A 399 9.57 -19.05 3.69
CA GLU A 399 9.10 -19.85 2.54
C GLU A 399 8.96 -18.97 1.30
N PRO A 400 9.55 -19.34 0.14
CA PRO A 400 9.72 -18.47 -1.01
C PRO A 400 8.42 -17.87 -1.55
N GLU A 401 7.39 -18.69 -1.75
CA GLU A 401 6.15 -18.27 -2.39
C GLU A 401 5.35 -17.29 -1.54
N ILE A 402 5.03 -17.70 -0.30
CA ILE A 402 4.20 -16.86 0.59
C ILE A 402 4.95 -15.60 1.04
N SER A 403 6.26 -15.69 1.30
CA SER A 403 7.07 -14.52 1.68
C SER A 403 7.13 -13.50 0.55
N THR A 404 7.34 -13.95 -0.69
CA THR A 404 7.33 -13.07 -1.86
C THR A 404 5.95 -12.42 -2.06
N GLN A 405 4.87 -13.17 -1.90
CA GLN A 405 3.50 -12.67 -2.04
C GLN A 405 3.19 -11.58 -0.99
N VAL A 406 3.54 -11.81 0.27
CA VAL A 406 3.32 -10.85 1.36
C VAL A 406 4.16 -9.58 1.16
N ILE A 407 5.43 -9.72 0.76
CA ILE A 407 6.30 -8.58 0.48
C ILE A 407 5.76 -7.75 -0.69
N ARG A 408 5.35 -8.38 -1.79
CA ARG A 408 4.71 -7.68 -2.92
C ARG A 408 3.50 -6.87 -2.47
N ARG A 409 2.64 -7.46 -1.67
CA ARG A 409 1.43 -6.79 -1.17
C ARG A 409 1.76 -5.62 -0.25
N SER A 410 2.74 -5.77 0.64
CA SER A 410 3.24 -4.70 1.49
C SER A 410 3.86 -3.56 0.70
N MET A 411 4.69 -3.86 -0.33
CA MET A 411 5.24 -2.87 -1.26
C MET A 411 4.13 -2.12 -2.02
N ALA A 412 3.08 -2.82 -2.46
CA ALA A 412 1.96 -2.21 -3.17
C ALA A 412 1.19 -1.22 -2.28
N ILE A 413 0.93 -1.56 -1.02
CA ILE A 413 0.29 -0.66 -0.04
C ILE A 413 1.10 0.63 0.12
N LYS A 414 2.42 0.50 0.29
CA LYS A 414 3.29 1.68 0.40
C LYS A 414 3.33 2.50 -0.88
N ALA A 415 3.38 1.84 -2.05
CA ALA A 415 3.36 2.50 -3.35
C ALA A 415 2.11 3.36 -3.56
N GLU A 416 0.96 2.87 -3.13
CA GLU A 416 -0.31 3.60 -3.20
C GLU A 416 -0.25 4.88 -2.36
N ILE A 417 0.11 4.77 -1.09
CA ILE A 417 0.23 5.92 -0.18
C ILE A 417 1.23 6.95 -0.68
N VAL A 418 2.40 6.51 -1.15
CA VAL A 418 3.43 7.41 -1.68
C VAL A 418 2.97 8.09 -2.96
N SER A 419 2.24 7.38 -3.83
CA SER A 419 1.71 7.94 -5.06
C SER A 419 0.62 8.99 -4.81
N GLU A 420 -0.13 8.87 -3.71
CA GLU A 420 -1.12 9.85 -3.29
C GLU A 420 -0.51 11.07 -2.60
N ASP A 421 0.55 10.87 -1.81
CA ASP A 421 1.16 11.93 -0.98
C ASP A 421 2.69 11.86 -1.06
N GLU A 422 3.25 12.14 -2.24
CA GLU A 422 4.69 12.05 -2.52
C GLU A 422 5.56 12.79 -1.48
N ARG A 423 5.14 14.02 -1.10
CA ARG A 423 5.92 14.93 -0.26
C ARG A 423 5.39 15.13 1.15
N GLU A 424 4.47 14.28 1.59
CA GLU A 424 3.84 14.35 2.92
C GLU A 424 3.10 15.68 3.20
N THR A 425 2.54 16.28 2.17
CA THR A 425 1.82 17.55 2.27
C THR A 425 0.31 17.38 2.44
N LEU A 426 -0.24 16.23 2.04
CA LEU A 426 -1.67 15.94 2.13
C LEU A 426 -2.06 15.27 3.46
N GLY A 427 -1.08 14.78 4.22
CA GLY A 427 -1.30 14.12 5.50
C GLY A 427 -1.84 12.68 5.39
N ILE A 428 -1.77 12.07 4.20
CA ILE A 428 -2.14 10.66 3.98
C ILE A 428 -1.01 9.75 4.45
N ARG A 429 0.22 10.09 4.10
CA ARG A 429 1.42 9.32 4.42
C ARG A 429 1.68 9.19 5.93
N ILE A 430 1.09 10.05 6.76
CA ILE A 430 1.17 9.97 8.22
C ILE A 430 0.61 8.64 8.76
N LEU A 431 -0.31 7.98 8.05
CA LEU A 431 -0.86 6.68 8.47
C LEU A 431 0.26 5.63 8.64
N LEU A 432 1.34 5.73 7.85
CA LEU A 432 2.50 4.85 7.97
C LEU A 432 3.25 5.01 9.31
N ASN A 433 2.96 6.07 10.06
CA ASN A 433 3.56 6.31 11.38
C ASN A 433 2.80 5.61 12.53
N TYR A 434 1.92 4.65 12.25
CA TYR A 434 1.32 3.80 13.27
C TYR A 434 2.40 3.10 14.09
N GLY A 435 2.39 3.29 15.41
CA GLY A 435 3.44 2.79 16.31
C GLY A 435 4.70 3.66 16.41
N HIS A 436 5.00 4.50 15.42
CA HIS A 436 6.26 5.25 15.36
C HIS A 436 6.41 6.31 16.44
N THR A 437 5.33 6.95 16.88
CA THR A 437 5.39 8.00 17.91
C THR A 437 6.02 7.51 19.22
N ILE A 438 5.67 6.31 19.65
CA ILE A 438 6.27 5.66 20.81
C ILE A 438 7.58 4.97 20.42
N GLY A 439 7.62 4.27 19.28
CA GLY A 439 8.80 3.53 18.81
C GLY A 439 10.04 4.41 18.71
N HIS A 440 9.97 5.54 18.01
CA HIS A 440 11.08 6.50 17.90
C HIS A 440 11.51 7.07 19.26
N ALA A 441 10.56 7.30 20.17
CA ALA A 441 10.89 7.77 21.50
C ALA A 441 11.66 6.72 22.32
N LEU A 442 11.33 5.45 22.18
CA LEU A 442 12.06 4.34 22.79
C LEU A 442 13.47 4.22 22.21
N GLU A 443 13.62 4.26 20.89
CA GLU A 443 14.92 4.25 20.21
C GLU A 443 15.80 5.43 20.66
N ALA A 444 15.25 6.64 20.67
CA ALA A 444 15.98 7.84 21.08
C ALA A 444 16.38 7.82 22.56
N SER A 445 15.56 7.22 23.42
CA SER A 445 15.82 7.11 24.87
C SER A 445 16.91 6.11 25.22
N THR A 446 17.30 5.25 24.26
CA THR A 446 18.37 4.24 24.39
C THR A 446 19.57 4.56 23.50
N GLU A 447 19.76 5.82 23.11
CA GLU A 447 20.86 6.29 22.25
C GLU A 447 20.98 5.48 20.93
N TYR A 448 19.83 4.98 20.42
CA TYR A 448 19.72 4.19 19.18
C TYR A 448 20.57 2.89 19.14
N GLY A 449 20.91 2.32 20.29
CA GLY A 449 21.81 1.15 20.37
C GLY A 449 21.13 -0.16 20.76
N SER A 450 19.99 -0.10 21.46
CA SER A 450 19.36 -1.27 22.08
C SER A 450 18.19 -1.84 21.28
N PHE A 451 17.39 -0.97 20.63
CA PHE A 451 16.27 -1.38 19.79
C PHE A 451 16.68 -1.47 18.33
N PHE A 452 16.24 -2.51 17.65
CA PHE A 452 16.05 -2.44 16.21
C PHE A 452 14.78 -1.64 15.90
N HIS A 453 14.72 -1.03 14.72
CA HIS A 453 13.61 -0.15 14.35
C HIS A 453 12.25 -0.84 14.47
N GLY A 454 12.09 -2.02 13.87
CA GLY A 454 10.83 -2.77 13.93
C GLY A 454 10.46 -3.24 15.35
N GLU A 455 11.44 -3.43 16.25
CA GLU A 455 11.15 -3.71 17.67
C GLU A 455 10.52 -2.49 18.35
N GLY A 456 11.07 -1.29 18.10
CA GLY A 456 10.50 -0.04 18.58
C GLY A 456 9.09 0.18 18.03
N VAL A 457 8.90 -0.03 16.73
CA VAL A 457 7.60 0.07 16.06
C VAL A 457 6.60 -0.94 16.63
N SER A 458 7.02 -2.19 16.89
CA SER A 458 6.16 -3.22 17.48
C SER A 458 5.65 -2.82 18.87
N VAL A 459 6.54 -2.40 19.77
CA VAL A 459 6.14 -1.90 21.10
C VAL A 459 5.24 -0.67 20.97
N GLY A 460 5.54 0.21 20.02
CA GLY A 460 4.75 1.40 19.74
C GLY A 460 3.37 1.09 19.17
N MET A 461 3.23 0.08 18.31
CA MET A 461 1.93 -0.41 17.83
C MET A 461 1.07 -0.92 18.99
N MET A 462 1.65 -1.68 19.93
CA MET A 462 0.94 -2.11 21.13
C MET A 462 0.46 -0.92 21.98
N GLY A 463 1.30 0.12 22.09
CA GLY A 463 0.91 1.36 22.79
C GLY A 463 -0.25 2.07 22.09
N ALA A 464 -0.18 2.23 20.77
CA ALA A 464 -1.24 2.85 19.98
C ALA A 464 -2.56 2.05 20.04
N ALA A 465 -2.48 0.71 20.03
CA ALA A 465 -3.66 -0.15 20.17
C ALA A 465 -4.32 -0.02 21.56
N ARG A 466 -3.53 0.02 22.64
CA ARG A 466 -4.05 0.25 24.01
C ARG A 466 -4.68 1.64 24.15
N ILE A 467 -4.08 2.67 23.59
CA ILE A 467 -4.66 4.03 23.55
C ILE A 467 -6.00 4.00 22.80
N ALA A 468 -6.07 3.38 21.62
CA ALA A 468 -7.30 3.27 20.85
C ALA A 468 -8.40 2.52 21.62
N GLN A 469 -8.07 1.45 22.34
CA GLN A 469 -8.99 0.71 23.20
C GLN A 469 -9.54 1.58 24.34
N GLN A 470 -8.67 2.27 25.08
CA GLN A 470 -9.07 3.12 26.20
C GLN A 470 -9.89 4.35 25.76
N MET A 471 -9.70 4.79 24.51
CA MET A 471 -10.57 5.78 23.86
C MET A 471 -11.88 5.21 23.31
N GLY A 472 -12.14 3.91 23.49
CA GLY A 472 -13.35 3.24 23.00
C GLY A 472 -13.43 3.10 21.47
N MET A 473 -12.28 3.20 20.76
CA MET A 473 -12.23 3.11 19.30
C MET A 473 -12.18 1.66 18.80
N ILE A 474 -11.54 0.75 19.57
CA ILE A 474 -11.43 -0.68 19.26
C ILE A 474 -11.74 -1.52 20.48
N SER A 475 -12.06 -2.81 20.26
CA SER A 475 -12.31 -3.77 21.35
C SER A 475 -11.02 -4.30 21.97
N GLY A 476 -11.13 -4.89 23.20
CA GLY A 476 -10.04 -5.62 23.84
C GLY A 476 -9.57 -6.82 23.02
N GLU A 477 -10.50 -7.53 22.39
CA GLU A 477 -10.18 -8.65 21.51
C GLU A 477 -9.25 -8.27 20.35
N LEU A 478 -9.40 -7.05 19.80
CA LEU A 478 -8.50 -6.59 18.76
C LEU A 478 -7.10 -6.27 19.31
N VAL A 479 -6.99 -5.77 20.55
CA VAL A 479 -5.69 -5.57 21.22
C VAL A 479 -5.02 -6.93 21.47
N ASP A 480 -5.76 -7.93 21.92
CA ASP A 480 -5.25 -9.28 22.15
C ASP A 480 -4.80 -9.94 20.82
N ARG A 481 -5.58 -9.78 19.75
CA ARG A 481 -5.23 -10.23 18.40
C ARG A 481 -3.91 -9.59 17.93
N HIS A 482 -3.76 -8.29 18.14
CA HIS A 482 -2.54 -7.54 17.81
C HIS A 482 -1.33 -8.09 18.57
N HIS A 483 -1.48 -8.25 19.89
CA HIS A 483 -0.45 -8.80 20.77
C HIS A 483 -0.02 -10.22 20.34
N GLU A 484 -0.97 -11.11 20.08
CA GLU A 484 -0.68 -12.48 19.69
C GLU A 484 0.03 -12.57 18.34
N LEU A 485 -0.39 -11.75 17.35
CA LEU A 485 0.28 -11.73 16.06
C LEU A 485 1.74 -11.28 16.18
N LEU A 486 2.01 -10.17 16.88
CA LEU A 486 3.38 -9.69 17.10
C LEU A 486 4.25 -10.74 17.80
N ARG A 487 3.69 -11.43 18.82
CA ARG A 487 4.37 -12.49 19.55
C ARG A 487 4.74 -13.68 18.64
N ARG A 488 3.85 -14.08 17.71
CA ARG A 488 4.13 -15.15 16.73
C ARG A 488 5.29 -14.83 15.81
N PHE A 489 5.52 -13.54 15.53
CA PHE A 489 6.68 -13.07 14.77
C PHE A 489 7.91 -12.75 15.64
N SER A 490 7.93 -13.21 16.89
CA SER A 490 9.02 -12.95 17.84
C SER A 490 9.30 -11.46 18.07
N LEU A 491 8.30 -10.62 17.85
CA LEU A 491 8.36 -9.17 18.05
C LEU A 491 8.02 -8.82 19.51
N PRO A 492 8.76 -7.89 20.15
CA PRO A 492 8.49 -7.47 21.50
C PRO A 492 7.18 -6.67 21.58
N THR A 493 6.40 -6.91 22.63
CA THR A 493 5.14 -6.18 22.92
C THR A 493 5.26 -5.27 24.14
N SER A 494 6.44 -5.24 24.76
CA SER A 494 6.87 -4.30 25.79
C SER A 494 8.35 -4.00 25.66
N ALA A 495 8.81 -2.87 26.15
CA ALA A 495 10.22 -2.49 26.10
C ALA A 495 11.10 -3.41 26.98
N SER A 496 10.55 -3.93 28.08
CA SER A 496 11.25 -4.88 28.97
C SER A 496 11.53 -6.23 28.30
N ALA A 497 10.82 -6.58 27.23
CA ALA A 497 11.07 -7.80 26.46
C ALA A 497 12.27 -7.70 25.50
N VAL A 498 12.80 -6.51 25.28
CA VAL A 498 13.93 -6.28 24.36
C VAL A 498 15.26 -6.52 25.07
N SER A 499 16.07 -7.45 24.54
CA SER A 499 17.35 -7.80 25.12
C SER A 499 18.35 -6.62 25.06
N GLY A 500 19.01 -6.36 26.19
CA GLY A 500 20.03 -5.30 26.30
C GLY A 500 19.46 -3.90 26.56
N VAL A 501 18.16 -3.74 26.68
CA VAL A 501 17.55 -2.47 27.11
C VAL A 501 17.73 -2.31 28.61
N SER A 502 18.41 -1.23 29.00
CA SER A 502 18.59 -0.82 30.40
C SER A 502 18.45 0.70 30.50
N GLY A 503 18.00 1.17 31.67
CA GLY A 503 17.94 2.60 31.95
C GLY A 503 16.80 3.37 31.28
N LEU A 504 15.81 2.70 30.69
CA LEU A 504 14.59 3.34 30.23
C LEU A 504 13.88 4.00 31.40
N SER A 505 13.59 5.29 31.27
CA SER A 505 12.76 6.01 32.23
C SER A 505 11.58 6.65 31.51
N MET A 506 10.43 6.67 32.18
CA MET A 506 9.24 7.34 31.66
C MET A 506 9.53 8.79 31.27
N GLU A 507 10.33 9.51 32.10
CA GLU A 507 10.72 10.89 31.81
C GLU A 507 11.56 11.00 30.53
N GLY A 508 12.49 10.07 30.30
CA GLY A 508 13.31 10.01 29.09
C GLY A 508 12.47 9.83 27.83
N VAL A 509 11.54 8.86 27.85
CA VAL A 509 10.64 8.58 26.72
C VAL A 509 9.72 9.78 26.44
N LEU A 510 9.10 10.36 27.47
CA LEU A 510 8.25 11.54 27.29
C LEU A 510 9.02 12.77 26.79
N ARG A 511 10.28 12.93 27.21
CA ARG A 511 11.17 13.99 26.72
C ARG A 511 11.51 13.78 25.23
N ALA A 512 11.81 12.55 24.81
CA ALA A 512 12.07 12.22 23.42
C ALA A 512 10.82 12.48 22.55
N MET A 513 9.64 12.07 23.00
CA MET A 513 8.37 12.41 22.34
C MET A 513 8.12 13.91 22.21
N ALA A 514 8.51 14.70 23.22
CA ALA A 514 8.33 16.16 23.20
C ALA A 514 9.32 16.88 22.27
N LEU A 515 10.49 16.30 22.00
CA LEU A 515 11.46 16.83 21.04
C LEU A 515 10.99 16.66 19.61
N ASP A 516 10.39 15.53 19.28
CA ASP A 516 9.79 15.26 17.97
C ASP A 516 8.66 16.26 17.63
N LYS A 517 7.90 16.70 18.66
CA LYS A 517 6.85 17.73 18.54
C LYS A 517 7.33 19.12 18.08
N LYS A 518 8.55 19.54 18.47
CA LYS A 518 9.06 20.88 18.15
C LYS A 518 9.38 21.07 16.68
N VAL A 519 9.58 19.99 15.95
CA VAL A 519 9.88 20.02 14.51
C VAL A 519 8.63 20.24 13.67
N GLU A 520 7.44 19.83 14.13
CA GLU A 520 6.20 19.89 13.33
C GLU A 520 5.19 21.00 13.71
N GLY A 521 5.48 21.88 14.65
CA GLY A 521 4.68 23.12 14.91
C GLY A 521 3.25 22.96 15.43
N GLY A 522 2.83 21.77 15.91
CA GLY A 522 1.48 21.53 16.45
C GLY A 522 1.41 20.20 17.19
N GLY A 523 0.54 20.05 18.21
CA GLY A 523 0.47 18.90 19.11
C GLY A 523 0.60 17.52 18.45
N ASN A 524 0.85 16.48 19.24
CA ASN A 524 1.05 15.12 18.73
C ASN A 524 -0.09 14.69 17.82
N ARG A 525 0.26 14.25 16.62
CA ARG A 525 -0.63 13.50 15.73
C ARG A 525 -0.44 12.02 16.02
N TRP A 526 -1.50 11.37 16.47
CA TRP A 526 -1.51 9.94 16.74
C TRP A 526 -2.20 9.22 15.59
N VAL A 527 -1.58 8.17 15.10
CA VAL A 527 -2.25 7.22 14.23
C VAL A 527 -2.82 6.12 15.11
N LEU A 528 -4.13 5.96 15.10
CA LEU A 528 -4.86 4.98 15.91
C LEU A 528 -5.77 4.15 15.01
N LEU A 529 -6.10 2.93 15.44
CA LEU A 529 -7.02 2.05 14.72
C LEU A 529 -8.48 2.35 15.08
N GLU A 530 -9.37 2.28 14.10
CA GLU A 530 -10.83 2.12 14.25
C GLU A 530 -11.29 0.69 13.98
N GLY A 531 -10.40 -0.17 13.50
CA GLY A 531 -10.59 -1.57 13.17
C GLY A 531 -9.38 -2.10 12.42
N VAL A 532 -9.36 -3.41 12.13
CA VAL A 532 -8.31 -4.00 11.31
C VAL A 532 -8.42 -3.44 9.89
N GLY A 533 -7.31 -3.00 9.33
CA GLY A 533 -7.25 -2.36 8.02
C GLY A 533 -7.81 -0.93 7.98
N LYS A 534 -8.08 -0.33 9.15
CA LYS A 534 -8.65 1.01 9.24
C LYS A 534 -7.98 1.84 10.32
N ALA A 535 -7.11 2.75 9.91
CA ALA A 535 -6.42 3.70 10.77
C ALA A 535 -6.88 5.14 10.52
N VAL A 536 -6.82 5.96 11.57
CA VAL A 536 -7.18 7.38 11.54
C VAL A 536 -6.16 8.21 12.30
N VAL A 537 -6.07 9.51 11.95
CA VAL A 537 -5.21 10.45 12.66
C VAL A 537 -6.00 11.18 13.74
N ARG A 538 -5.52 11.12 14.99
CA ARG A 538 -6.12 11.81 16.15
C ARG A 538 -5.18 12.84 16.74
N ARG A 539 -5.73 13.93 17.26
CA ARG A 539 -4.99 15.01 17.95
C ARG A 539 -5.46 15.22 19.39
N ASP A 540 -6.51 14.55 19.77
CA ASP A 540 -7.24 14.68 21.02
C ASP A 540 -6.95 13.53 22.01
N VAL A 541 -5.78 12.87 21.87
CA VAL A 541 -5.34 11.84 22.81
C VAL A 541 -4.95 12.48 24.14
N PRO A 542 -5.60 12.12 25.27
CA PRO A 542 -5.28 12.68 26.57
C PRO A 542 -3.85 12.37 27.01
N LYS A 543 -3.18 13.35 27.60
CA LYS A 543 -1.78 13.20 28.04
C LYS A 543 -1.63 12.11 29.10
N GLU A 544 -2.56 12.08 30.06
CA GLU A 544 -2.61 11.11 31.15
C GLU A 544 -2.68 9.67 30.62
N LEU A 545 -3.45 9.47 29.55
CA LEU A 545 -3.59 8.18 28.87
C LEU A 545 -2.27 7.74 28.20
N VAL A 546 -1.56 8.67 27.59
CA VAL A 546 -0.23 8.42 27.01
C VAL A 546 0.76 8.03 28.10
N GLU A 547 0.78 8.75 29.22
CA GLU A 547 1.67 8.48 30.36
C GLU A 547 1.40 7.11 30.97
N GLU A 548 0.13 6.74 31.17
CA GLU A 548 -0.27 5.44 31.67
C GLU A 548 0.15 4.30 30.72
N THR A 549 -0.08 4.51 29.43
CA THR A 549 0.30 3.54 28.41
C THR A 549 1.81 3.31 28.36
N ILE A 550 2.61 4.39 28.37
CA ILE A 550 4.08 4.28 28.37
C ILE A 550 4.55 3.56 29.62
N LYS A 551 4.00 3.88 30.80
CA LYS A 551 4.32 3.18 32.05
C LYS A 551 4.08 1.67 31.93
N GLY A 552 2.98 1.25 31.33
CA GLY A 552 2.66 -0.17 31.09
C GLY A 552 3.50 -0.85 29.99
N LEU A 553 4.21 -0.09 29.15
CA LEU A 553 5.11 -0.63 28.13
C LEU A 553 6.55 -0.79 28.61
N ILE A 554 7.02 0.07 29.52
CA ILE A 554 8.40 0.07 30.02
C ILE A 554 8.59 -0.68 31.35
N GLY A 555 7.53 -0.91 32.09
CA GLY A 555 7.49 -1.68 33.35
C GLY A 555 7.14 -3.11 33.09
#